data_47701fe7f30e9340e95409a646c66026
#
_entry.id   47701fe7f30e9340e95409a646c66026
#
_cell.length_a   1.000
_cell.length_b   1.000
_cell.length_c   1.000
_cell.angle_alpha   90.00
_cell.angle_beta   90.00
_cell.angle_gamma   90.00
#
_symmetry.space_group_name_H-M   'P 1'
#
loop_
_entity.id
_entity.type
_entity.pdbx_description
1 polymer ?
#
loop_
_entity_poly.entity_id
_entity_poly.type
_entity_poly.pdbx_seq_one_letter_code
_entity_poly.pdbx_strand_id
1 'polypeptide(L)'
;MENNDFWGIHKHHIVFRSQGGLDFDLNMIELTQEEHEGNHGPHQNRARDLELKRGLQEQLSELFPEKETFDIDTISRKLGRTRRYFEKYFKKVPNTAGMYPGFEVVKRLMGGRMY
;
A
#
# COMPACT_ATOMS: atom_id res chain seq x y z
N MET A 1 -18.40 16.18 4.16
CA MET A 1 -17.95 15.96 3.54
C MET A 1 -17.20 16.25 3.30
N GLU A 2 -16.87 16.63 3.71
CA GLU A 2 -16.31 16.79 3.15
C GLU A 2 -15.82 16.52 2.40
N ASN A 3 -15.75 16.91 2.84
CA ASN A 3 -15.77 16.44 1.46
C ASN A 3 -14.57 16.97 0.69
N ASN A 4 -13.60 16.10 0.44
CA ASN A 4 -12.34 16.51 -0.18
C ASN A 4 -12.53 16.97 -1.62
N ASP A 5 -13.48 16.38 -2.34
CA ASP A 5 -13.73 16.74 -3.73
C ASP A 5 -14.14 18.20 -3.86
N PHE A 6 -14.87 18.69 -2.88
CA PHE A 6 -15.29 20.09 -2.87
C PHE A 6 -14.06 21.02 -2.89
N TRP A 7 -12.99 20.61 -2.24
CA TRP A 7 -11.76 21.41 -2.15
C TRP A 7 -10.73 21.01 -3.21
N GLY A 8 -11.08 20.08 -4.10
CA GLY A 8 -10.14 19.62 -5.11
C GLY A 8 -9.06 18.70 -4.57
N ILE A 9 -9.32 18.06 -3.43
CA ILE A 9 -8.39 17.10 -2.82
C ILE A 9 -8.98 15.71 -2.91
N HIS A 10 -8.20 14.76 -3.43
CA HIS A 10 -8.62 13.38 -3.62
C HIS A 10 -7.69 12.44 -2.90
N LYS A 11 -8.24 11.37 -2.33
CA LYS A 11 -7.42 10.28 -1.83
C LYS A 11 -7.06 9.38 -3.01
N HIS A 12 -5.78 9.08 -3.12
CA HIS A 12 -5.24 8.30 -4.21
C HIS A 12 -4.47 7.10 -3.65
N HIS A 13 -4.70 5.91 -4.22
CA HIS A 13 -3.91 4.73 -3.87
C HIS A 13 -2.55 4.82 -4.52
N ILE A 14 -1.49 4.68 -3.75
CA ILE A 14 -0.12 4.67 -4.29
C ILE A 14 0.06 3.44 -5.15
N VAL A 15 -0.27 2.25 -4.62
CA VAL A 15 -0.42 1.04 -5.43
C VAL A 15 -1.89 0.97 -5.79
N PHE A 16 -2.20 1.11 -7.06
CA PHE A 16 -3.60 1.19 -7.53
C PHE A 16 -4.34 -0.10 -7.24
N ARG A 17 -5.66 -0.01 -7.02
CA ARG A 17 -6.48 -1.20 -6.83
C ARG A 17 -6.33 -2.18 -8.00
N SER A 18 -6.26 -1.65 -9.22
CA SER A 18 -6.05 -2.47 -10.41
C SER A 18 -4.70 -3.18 -10.43
N GLN A 19 -3.77 -2.75 -9.60
CA GLN A 19 -2.45 -3.34 -9.46
C GLN A 19 -2.34 -4.23 -8.22
N GLY A 20 -3.46 -4.54 -7.59
CA GLY A 20 -3.48 -5.35 -6.37
C GLY A 20 -3.30 -4.54 -5.10
N GLY A 21 -3.42 -3.23 -5.17
CA GLY A 21 -3.28 -2.36 -4.00
C GLY A 21 -4.39 -2.55 -3.00
N LEU A 22 -4.05 -2.42 -1.73
CA LEU A 22 -4.98 -2.61 -0.61
C LEU A 22 -5.28 -1.28 0.08
N ASP A 23 -6.35 -1.28 0.87
CA ASP A 23 -6.83 -0.09 1.58
C ASP A 23 -6.20 -0.03 2.97
N PHE A 24 -5.06 0.62 3.09
CA PHE A 24 -4.47 0.93 4.39
C PHE A 24 -3.81 2.32 4.28
N ASP A 25 -3.69 3.00 5.42
CA ASP A 25 -3.33 4.42 5.41
C ASP A 25 -2.04 4.73 4.67
N LEU A 26 -1.00 3.92 4.84
CA LEU A 26 0.27 4.17 4.16
C LEU A 26 0.17 4.08 2.64
N ASN A 27 -0.80 3.32 2.13
CA ASN A 27 -1.02 3.22 0.69
C ASN A 27 -1.89 4.35 0.13
N MET A 28 -2.30 5.28 0.99
CA MET A 28 -3.16 6.39 0.57
C MET A 28 -2.39 7.70 0.66
N ILE A 29 -2.56 8.53 -0.35
CA ILE A 29 -1.98 9.87 -0.36
C ILE A 29 -3.06 10.84 -0.82
N GLU A 30 -3.07 12.03 -0.25
CA GLU A 30 -3.99 13.07 -0.68
C GLU A 30 -3.33 13.92 -1.75
N LEU A 31 -4.02 14.07 -2.86
CA LEU A 31 -3.55 14.87 -3.99
C LEU A 31 -4.63 15.87 -4.36
N THR A 32 -4.22 17.04 -4.84
CA THR A 32 -5.18 17.96 -5.42
C THR A 32 -5.68 17.36 -6.73
N GLN A 33 -6.80 17.86 -7.24
CA GLN A 33 -7.35 17.41 -8.51
C GLN A 33 -6.29 17.53 -9.62
N GLU A 34 -5.57 18.64 -9.64
CA GLU A 34 -4.52 18.85 -10.63
C GLU A 34 -3.39 17.81 -10.48
N GLU A 35 -2.97 17.54 -9.25
CA GLU A 35 -1.92 16.55 -9.01
C GLU A 35 -2.36 15.14 -9.38
N HIS A 36 -3.64 14.83 -9.18
CA HIS A 36 -4.16 13.50 -9.46
C HIS A 36 -4.42 13.26 -10.94
N GLU A 37 -4.97 14.26 -11.62
CA GLU A 37 -5.42 14.14 -13.00
C GLU A 37 -4.58 14.90 -14.01
N GLY A 38 -3.72 15.80 -13.55
CA GLY A 38 -2.89 16.59 -14.44
C GLY A 38 -1.68 15.83 -14.96
N ASN A 39 -0.92 16.50 -15.83
CA ASN A 39 0.24 15.91 -16.48
C ASN A 39 1.34 15.48 -15.50
N HIS A 40 1.36 16.06 -14.31
CA HIS A 40 2.33 15.72 -13.29
C HIS A 40 1.77 14.73 -12.26
N GLY A 41 0.51 14.28 -12.42
CA GLY A 41 -0.08 13.32 -11.53
C GLY A 41 0.41 11.89 -11.78
N PRO A 42 0.25 10.99 -10.78
CA PRO A 42 0.77 9.62 -10.89
C PRO A 42 0.23 8.83 -12.08
N HIS A 43 -1.00 9.11 -12.51
CA HIS A 43 -1.60 8.39 -13.63
C HIS A 43 -0.99 8.78 -14.98
N GLN A 44 -0.42 9.95 -15.09
CA GLN A 44 0.11 10.46 -16.35
C GLN A 44 1.61 10.72 -16.31
N ASN A 45 2.23 10.58 -15.14
CA ASN A 45 3.65 10.79 -14.97
C ASN A 45 4.27 9.55 -14.33
N ARG A 46 4.91 8.73 -15.16
CA ARG A 46 5.48 7.47 -14.69
C ARG A 46 6.57 7.69 -13.64
N ALA A 47 7.37 8.73 -13.77
CA ALA A 47 8.43 9.02 -12.79
C ALA A 47 7.83 9.32 -11.43
N ARG A 48 6.77 10.11 -11.39
CA ARG A 48 6.06 10.42 -10.16
C ARG A 48 5.43 9.18 -9.53
N ASP A 49 4.81 8.35 -10.37
CA ASP A 49 4.20 7.09 -9.92
C ASP A 49 5.24 6.19 -9.28
N LEU A 50 6.39 6.01 -9.93
CA LEU A 50 7.45 5.16 -9.40
C LEU A 50 8.06 5.72 -8.13
N GLU A 51 8.20 7.05 -8.04
CA GLU A 51 8.70 7.69 -6.84
C GLU A 51 7.83 7.38 -5.63
N LEU A 52 6.51 7.52 -5.81
CA LEU A 52 5.55 7.23 -4.73
C LEU A 52 5.60 5.76 -4.33
N LYS A 53 5.64 4.87 -5.29
CA LYS A 53 5.67 3.43 -5.02
C LYS A 53 6.96 3.01 -4.32
N ARG A 54 8.09 3.54 -4.76
CA ARG A 54 9.38 3.23 -4.11
C ARG A 54 9.44 3.77 -2.69
N GLY A 55 8.88 4.95 -2.47
CA GLY A 55 8.78 5.52 -1.13
C GLY A 55 7.94 4.66 -0.21
N LEU A 56 6.80 4.19 -0.68
CA LEU A 56 5.94 3.30 0.09
C LEU A 56 6.67 1.98 0.38
N GLN A 57 7.31 1.40 -0.63
CA GLN A 57 8.03 0.14 -0.46
C GLN A 57 9.12 0.26 0.61
N GLU A 58 9.82 1.38 0.63
CA GLU A 58 10.85 1.64 1.63
C GLU A 58 10.24 1.71 3.04
N GLN A 59 9.13 2.43 3.19
CA GLN A 59 8.44 2.53 4.48
C GLN A 59 7.95 1.16 4.95
N LEU A 60 7.38 0.37 4.06
CA LEU A 60 6.90 -0.96 4.40
C LEU A 60 8.05 -1.89 4.76
N SER A 61 9.19 -1.76 4.08
CA SER A 61 10.36 -2.58 4.38
C SER A 61 10.94 -2.27 5.75
N GLU A 62 10.78 -1.05 6.24
CA GLU A 62 11.18 -0.69 7.59
C GLU A 62 10.24 -1.29 8.63
N LEU A 63 8.93 -1.33 8.33
CA LEU A 63 7.94 -1.93 9.24
C LEU A 63 8.03 -3.45 9.26
N PHE A 64 8.39 -4.04 8.14
CA PHE A 64 8.44 -5.49 7.96
C PHE A 64 9.79 -5.90 7.40
N PRO A 65 10.86 -5.89 8.22
CA PRO A 65 12.19 -6.27 7.75
C PRO A 65 12.18 -7.63 7.05
N GLU A 66 12.93 -7.70 5.97
CA GLU A 66 12.88 -8.83 5.02
C GLU A 66 13.03 -10.20 5.68
N LYS A 67 13.94 -10.30 6.65
CA LYS A 67 14.27 -11.60 7.25
C LYS A 67 13.50 -11.92 8.52
N GLU A 68 12.66 -10.99 8.97
CA GLU A 68 11.79 -11.25 10.12
C GLU A 68 10.48 -11.84 9.65
N THR A 69 9.74 -12.43 10.58
CA THR A 69 8.43 -13.00 10.27
C THR A 69 7.34 -12.32 11.11
N PHE A 70 6.14 -12.28 10.54
CA PHE A 70 5.02 -11.54 11.13
C PHE A 70 3.74 -12.33 10.97
N ASP A 71 2.92 -12.38 12.04
CA ASP A 71 1.59 -12.97 11.94
C ASP A 71 0.58 -11.90 11.51
N ILE A 72 -0.63 -12.34 11.20
CA ILE A 72 -1.68 -11.42 10.72
C ILE A 72 -2.02 -10.37 11.78
N ASP A 73 -2.04 -10.74 13.07
CA ASP A 73 -2.34 -9.77 14.13
C ASP A 73 -1.34 -8.62 14.14
N THR A 74 -0.07 -8.94 13.99
CA THR A 74 1.00 -7.93 13.96
C THR A 74 0.87 -7.06 12.72
N ILE A 75 0.61 -7.67 11.58
CA ILE A 75 0.43 -6.95 10.32
C ILE A 75 -0.74 -5.97 10.45
N SER A 76 -1.86 -6.43 10.98
CA SER A 76 -3.04 -5.58 11.12
C SER A 76 -2.81 -4.43 12.09
N ARG A 77 -2.10 -4.66 13.19
CA ARG A 77 -1.79 -3.59 14.14
C ARG A 77 -0.87 -2.55 13.54
N LYS A 78 0.14 -2.98 12.81
CA LYS A 78 1.10 -2.05 12.20
C LYS A 78 0.47 -1.19 11.11
N LEU A 79 -0.54 -1.73 10.42
CA LEU A 79 -1.15 -1.04 9.27
C LEU A 79 -2.50 -0.39 9.59
N GLY A 80 -3.02 -0.60 10.79
CA GLY A 80 -4.25 0.08 11.21
C GLY A 80 -5.53 -0.45 10.58
N ARG A 81 -5.54 -1.70 10.13
CA ARG A 81 -6.75 -2.35 9.62
C ARG A 81 -7.03 -3.62 10.40
N THR A 82 -8.25 -4.15 10.28
CA THR A 82 -8.61 -5.34 11.00
C THR A 82 -7.88 -6.57 10.51
N ARG A 83 -7.68 -7.53 11.41
CA ARG A 83 -7.14 -8.84 11.08
C ARG A 83 -7.92 -9.49 9.94
N ARG A 84 -9.25 -9.42 10.01
CA ARG A 84 -10.14 -10.03 9.03
C ARG A 84 -9.88 -9.51 7.62
N TYR A 85 -9.60 -8.21 7.50
CA TYR A 85 -9.30 -7.60 6.23
C TYR A 85 -8.06 -8.25 5.60
N PHE A 86 -6.97 -8.36 6.37
CA PHE A 86 -5.74 -8.91 5.84
C PHE A 86 -5.79 -10.43 5.64
N GLU A 87 -6.55 -11.14 6.46
CA GLU A 87 -6.72 -12.59 6.25
C GLU A 87 -7.23 -12.89 4.83
N LYS A 88 -8.15 -12.06 4.36
CA LYS A 88 -8.71 -12.23 3.03
C LYS A 88 -7.64 -12.10 1.93
N TYR A 89 -6.75 -11.13 2.07
CA TYR A 89 -5.78 -10.82 1.02
C TYR A 89 -4.44 -11.53 1.17
N PHE A 90 -4.23 -12.22 2.29
CA PHE A 90 -2.99 -12.94 2.53
C PHE A 90 -3.12 -14.46 2.38
N LYS A 91 -4.26 -14.94 1.89
CA LYS A 91 -4.51 -16.38 1.80
C LYS A 91 -3.48 -17.15 0.99
N LYS A 92 -2.96 -16.52 -0.05
CA LYS A 92 -2.00 -17.18 -0.95
C LYS A 92 -0.57 -16.73 -0.73
N VAL A 93 -0.33 -15.92 0.29
CA VAL A 93 1.01 -15.45 0.59
C VAL A 93 1.79 -16.55 1.29
N PRO A 94 3.02 -16.84 0.86
CA PRO A 94 3.84 -17.88 1.50
C PRO A 94 4.03 -17.60 2.98
N ASN A 95 3.87 -18.65 3.79
CA ASN A 95 4.02 -18.52 5.23
C ASN A 95 4.34 -19.90 5.81
N THR A 96 4.84 -19.91 7.05
CA THR A 96 5.06 -21.12 7.80
C THR A 96 4.26 -21.02 9.09
N ALA A 97 3.21 -21.85 9.21
CA ALA A 97 2.36 -21.86 10.40
C ALA A 97 1.81 -20.48 10.75
N GLY A 98 1.40 -19.71 9.75
CA GLY A 98 0.82 -18.39 9.95
C GLY A 98 1.83 -17.26 10.15
N MET A 99 3.11 -17.56 10.00
CA MET A 99 4.17 -16.55 10.08
C MET A 99 4.67 -16.22 8.68
N TYR A 100 4.56 -14.95 8.30
CA TYR A 100 4.87 -14.47 6.96
C TYR A 100 6.22 -13.76 6.96
N PRO A 101 7.15 -14.15 6.07
CA PRO A 101 8.41 -13.43 5.94
C PRO A 101 8.16 -11.97 5.57
N GLY A 102 8.94 -11.06 6.13
CA GLY A 102 8.77 -9.64 5.86
C GLY A 102 8.80 -9.31 4.38
N PHE A 103 9.69 -9.95 3.62
CA PHE A 103 9.75 -9.76 2.17
C PHE A 103 8.40 -10.09 1.50
N GLU A 104 7.77 -11.20 1.91
CA GLU A 104 6.48 -11.58 1.33
C GLU A 104 5.36 -10.64 1.75
N VAL A 105 5.42 -10.13 2.99
CA VAL A 105 4.45 -9.14 3.47
C VAL A 105 4.54 -7.88 2.61
N VAL A 106 5.74 -7.34 2.45
CA VAL A 106 5.94 -6.12 1.66
C VAL A 106 5.51 -6.36 0.22
N LYS A 107 5.91 -7.47 -0.37
CA LYS A 107 5.55 -7.80 -1.75
C LYS A 107 4.04 -7.81 -1.93
N ARG A 108 3.31 -8.46 -1.01
CA ARG A 108 1.84 -8.50 -1.11
C ARG A 108 1.24 -7.10 -0.99
N LEU A 109 1.74 -6.31 -0.05
CA LEU A 109 1.24 -4.95 0.16
C LEU A 109 1.54 -4.04 -1.03
N MET A 110 2.58 -4.35 -1.79
CA MET A 110 2.90 -3.61 -3.01
C MET A 110 2.13 -4.13 -4.23
N GLY A 111 1.18 -5.05 -4.03
CA GLY A 111 0.36 -5.57 -5.10
C GLY A 111 0.93 -6.80 -5.78
N GLY A 112 1.91 -7.45 -5.16
CA GLY A 112 2.53 -8.65 -5.71
C GLY A 112 3.76 -8.38 -6.54
N ARG A 113 4.25 -7.15 -6.51
CA ARG A 113 5.39 -6.72 -7.34
C ARG A 113 6.28 -5.77 -6.54
N MET A 114 7.59 -5.90 -6.72
CA MET A 114 8.56 -4.97 -6.11
C MET A 114 8.97 -3.91 -7.14
N TYR A 115 9.31 -2.75 -6.64
CA TYR A 115 9.64 -1.60 -7.50
C TYR A 115 11.08 -1.09 -7.34
#